data_820b0f34894c5cc10d94e9370ebd92a1
#
_entry.id   820b0f34894c5cc10d94e9370ebd92a1
#
_cell.length_a   1.000
_cell.length_b   1.000
_cell.length_c   1.000
_cell.angle_alpha   90.00
_cell.angle_beta   90.00
_cell.angle_gamma   90.00
#
_symmetry.space_group_name_H-M   'P 1'
#
loop_
_entity.id
_entity.type
_entity.pdbx_description
1 polymer ?
#
loop_
_entity_poly.entity_id
_entity_poly.type
_entity_poly.pdbx_seq_one_letter_code
_entity_poly.pdbx_strand_id
1 'polypeptide(L)'
;MCSDVKVVNKGVEVKLYPNGDMKQLIHQNIGNARFVRNKLLKEYQDAFALFKQHGYHKLRCNQTTFNTMLTMLKKEYSFLYDGESSSLQQESRDLIKSFKRFFKGISGYPKYKSKRHKKQGFRIQNNNNIKINKNIIVLPKLGKIHYRTSPHNKMLLQESKINNVTIKIKHQHYYAIFNIETEIEEFDKAYDTVGIDLGIRTLATLSNGLKIANLDTTPEDQKIKKYYHRLSKKKYRSNRYNKTLKTLGKWITKKQNKLNDAYHKIINYIVKNYDIICMEDLDIKKNV
;
A
#
# COMPACT_ATOMS: atom_id res chain seq x y z
N MET A 1 -21.70 -9.27 -30.93
CA MET A 1 -22.01 -9.35 -29.51
C MET A 1 -21.13 -8.32 -28.81
N CYS A 2 -21.69 -7.24 -28.21
CA CYS A 2 -20.93 -6.32 -27.44
C CYS A 2 -20.46 -7.06 -26.18
N SER A 3 -19.14 -7.30 -26.02
CA SER A 3 -18.58 -7.73 -24.76
C SER A 3 -18.85 -6.63 -23.74
N ASP A 4 -19.50 -6.97 -22.63
CA ASP A 4 -19.71 -6.03 -21.53
C ASP A 4 -18.36 -5.66 -20.94
N VAL A 5 -17.88 -4.47 -21.32
CA VAL A 5 -16.60 -3.94 -20.85
C VAL A 5 -16.79 -3.46 -19.43
N LYS A 6 -16.14 -4.12 -18.47
CA LYS A 6 -16.23 -3.78 -17.06
C LYS A 6 -15.11 -2.85 -16.64
N VAL A 7 -15.45 -1.67 -16.16
CA VAL A 7 -14.50 -0.71 -15.61
C VAL A 7 -14.11 -1.10 -14.19
N VAL A 8 -12.81 -1.27 -13.94
CA VAL A 8 -12.29 -1.65 -12.62
C VAL A 8 -11.17 -0.73 -12.15
N ASN A 9 -11.04 -0.60 -10.82
CA ASN A 9 -9.91 0.07 -10.21
C ASN A 9 -8.78 -0.93 -9.94
N LYS A 10 -7.59 -0.65 -10.50
CA LYS A 10 -6.40 -1.50 -10.37
C LYS A 10 -5.24 -0.73 -9.75
N GLY A 11 -4.47 -1.40 -8.89
CA GLY A 11 -3.24 -0.85 -8.31
C GLY A 11 -2.01 -1.27 -9.10
N VAL A 12 -1.27 -0.31 -9.69
CA VAL A 12 -0.02 -0.58 -10.41
C VAL A 12 1.16 -0.08 -9.60
N GLU A 13 2.00 -1.00 -9.11
CA GLU A 13 3.21 -0.68 -8.34
C GLU A 13 4.43 -0.53 -9.27
N VAL A 14 5.14 0.59 -9.14
CA VAL A 14 6.38 0.85 -9.87
C VAL A 14 7.50 1.22 -8.90
N LYS A 15 8.73 0.87 -9.23
CA LYS A 15 9.91 1.23 -8.45
C LYS A 15 10.45 2.59 -8.87
N LEU A 16 10.67 3.48 -7.89
CA LEU A 16 11.18 4.83 -8.09
C LEU A 16 12.68 4.92 -7.82
N TYR A 17 13.35 5.83 -8.55
CA TYR A 17 14.77 6.14 -8.41
C TYR A 17 14.97 7.64 -8.14
N PRO A 18 14.54 8.15 -6.97
CA PRO A 18 14.71 9.56 -6.62
C PRO A 18 16.18 9.91 -6.36
N ASN A 19 16.61 11.13 -6.71
CA ASN A 19 17.89 11.73 -6.32
C ASN A 19 17.92 12.09 -4.83
N GLY A 20 18.99 12.76 -4.37
CA GLY A 20 19.16 13.14 -2.96
C GLY A 20 18.04 14.03 -2.44
N ASP A 21 17.78 15.14 -3.14
CA ASP A 21 16.79 16.15 -2.77
C ASP A 21 15.36 15.58 -2.76
N MET A 22 15.02 14.80 -3.79
CA MET A 22 13.73 14.12 -3.86
C MET A 22 13.52 13.13 -2.73
N LYS A 23 14.58 12.43 -2.28
CA LYS A 23 14.48 11.56 -1.09
C LYS A 23 14.13 12.36 0.15
N GLN A 24 14.75 13.54 0.33
CA GLN A 24 14.44 14.42 1.46
C GLN A 24 12.98 14.89 1.38
N LEU A 25 12.51 15.35 0.22
CA LEU A 25 11.13 15.75 0.02
C LEU A 25 10.13 14.61 0.26
N ILE A 26 10.43 13.39 -0.18
CA ILE A 26 9.59 12.22 0.09
C ILE A 26 9.52 11.95 1.61
N HIS A 27 10.64 11.98 2.31
CA HIS A 27 10.68 11.79 3.76
C HIS A 27 9.95 12.91 4.52
N GLN A 28 10.07 14.16 4.06
CA GLN A 28 9.35 15.30 4.60
C GLN A 28 7.84 15.13 4.43
N ASN A 29 7.37 14.79 3.23
CA ASN A 29 5.93 14.54 2.98
C ASN A 29 5.37 13.40 3.81
N ILE A 30 6.12 12.30 3.98
CA ILE A 30 5.75 11.21 4.90
C ILE A 30 5.67 11.71 6.35
N GLY A 31 6.62 12.57 6.75
CA GLY A 31 6.64 13.21 8.05
C GLY A 31 5.41 14.08 8.29
N ASN A 32 5.12 14.96 7.33
CA ASN A 32 3.98 15.88 7.37
C ASN A 32 2.64 15.13 7.41
N ALA A 33 2.46 14.12 6.56
CA ALA A 33 1.27 13.27 6.54
C ALA A 33 1.02 12.59 7.90
N ARG A 34 2.09 12.04 8.51
CA ARG A 34 2.00 11.43 9.83
C ARG A 34 1.71 12.46 10.93
N PHE A 35 2.37 13.62 10.88
CA PHE A 35 2.17 14.72 11.82
C PHE A 35 0.71 15.19 11.79
N VAL A 36 0.19 15.51 10.61
CA VAL A 36 -1.20 15.95 10.43
C VAL A 36 -2.18 14.91 10.95
N ARG A 37 -2.01 13.63 10.57
CA ARG A 37 -2.91 12.58 11.08
C ARG A 37 -2.91 12.51 12.60
N ASN A 38 -1.75 12.60 13.23
CA ASN A 38 -1.63 12.50 14.69
C ASN A 38 -2.20 13.75 15.38
N LYS A 39 -1.96 14.93 14.85
CA LYS A 39 -2.52 16.18 15.37
C LYS A 39 -4.04 16.18 15.22
N LEU A 40 -4.58 15.87 14.04
CA LEU A 40 -6.03 15.79 13.83
C LEU A 40 -6.70 14.75 14.75
N LEU A 41 -6.04 13.61 15.00
CA LEU A 41 -6.55 12.63 15.95
C LEU A 41 -6.60 13.20 17.37
N LYS A 42 -5.54 13.89 17.81
CA LYS A 42 -5.49 14.52 19.13
C LYS A 42 -6.55 15.63 19.26
N GLU A 43 -6.59 16.57 18.32
CA GLU A 43 -7.56 17.66 18.29
C GLU A 43 -9.01 17.17 18.36
N TYR A 44 -9.32 16.10 17.62
CA TYR A 44 -10.65 15.48 17.68
C TYR A 44 -10.93 14.83 19.03
N GLN A 45 -9.95 14.20 19.67
CA GLN A 45 -10.08 13.61 21.00
C GLN A 45 -10.30 14.69 22.06
N ASP A 46 -9.52 15.76 22.03
CA ASP A 46 -9.61 16.87 22.98
C ASP A 46 -10.97 17.59 22.83
N ALA A 47 -11.38 17.87 21.59
CA ALA A 47 -12.70 18.44 21.30
C ALA A 47 -13.85 17.54 21.77
N PHE A 48 -13.74 16.23 21.58
CA PHE A 48 -14.75 15.28 22.05
C PHE A 48 -14.84 15.24 23.58
N ALA A 49 -13.70 15.32 24.28
CA ALA A 49 -13.65 15.37 25.74
C ALA A 49 -14.34 16.64 26.26
N LEU A 50 -14.08 17.81 25.68
CA LEU A 50 -14.73 19.06 26.02
C LEU A 50 -16.24 19.00 25.75
N PHE A 51 -16.67 18.47 24.62
CA PHE A 51 -18.08 18.28 24.30
C PHE A 51 -18.80 17.44 25.35
N LYS A 52 -18.16 16.36 25.82
CA LYS A 52 -18.70 15.48 26.87
C LYS A 52 -18.83 16.22 28.22
N GLN A 53 -17.85 17.05 28.58
CA GLN A 53 -17.89 17.84 29.82
C GLN A 53 -19.04 18.85 29.82
N HIS A 54 -19.42 19.40 28.68
CA HIS A 54 -20.54 20.32 28.53
C HIS A 54 -21.87 19.62 28.23
N GLY A 55 -21.98 18.31 28.47
CA GLY A 55 -23.23 17.57 28.31
C GLY A 55 -23.60 17.19 26.88
N TYR A 56 -22.72 17.46 25.90
CA TYR A 56 -22.94 17.06 24.51
C TYR A 56 -22.41 15.65 24.25
N HIS A 57 -23.22 14.79 23.65
CA HIS A 57 -22.87 13.39 23.44
C HIS A 57 -22.30 13.09 22.05
N LYS A 58 -22.30 14.05 21.12
CA LYS A 58 -21.93 13.78 19.72
C LYS A 58 -21.18 14.94 19.05
N LEU A 59 -19.88 14.78 18.87
CA LEU A 59 -19.08 15.62 17.96
C LEU A 59 -19.18 15.08 16.53
N ARG A 60 -19.46 15.97 15.56
CA ARG A 60 -19.56 15.56 14.14
C ARG A 60 -18.21 15.12 13.58
N CYS A 61 -18.11 13.86 13.18
CA CYS A 61 -16.95 13.29 12.49
C CYS A 61 -17.17 13.36 10.96
N ASN A 62 -17.04 14.56 10.39
CA ASN A 62 -17.26 14.79 8.96
C ASN A 62 -16.08 15.55 8.32
N GLN A 63 -16.10 15.68 6.99
CA GLN A 63 -15.02 16.31 6.22
C GLN A 63 -14.87 17.79 6.55
N THR A 64 -15.98 18.51 6.78
CA THR A 64 -15.97 19.95 7.12
C THR A 64 -15.19 20.20 8.41
N THR A 65 -15.53 19.47 9.50
CA THR A 65 -14.84 19.60 10.79
C THR A 65 -13.32 19.37 10.64
N PHE A 66 -12.93 18.30 9.94
CA PHE A 66 -11.51 17.97 9.75
C PHE A 66 -10.79 18.92 8.79
N ASN A 67 -11.46 19.50 7.80
CA ASN A 67 -10.89 20.53 6.94
C ASN A 67 -10.61 21.82 7.71
N THR A 68 -11.53 22.23 8.58
CA THR A 68 -11.34 23.39 9.47
C THR A 68 -10.14 23.18 10.39
N MET A 69 -10.06 22.02 11.06
CA MET A 69 -8.90 21.65 11.89
C MET A 69 -7.59 21.65 11.08
N LEU A 70 -7.58 21.09 9.88
CA LEU A 70 -6.40 21.08 9.01
C LEU A 70 -5.98 22.49 8.60
N THR A 71 -6.93 23.37 8.33
CA THR A 71 -6.64 24.79 8.00
C THR A 71 -6.01 25.50 9.20
N MET A 72 -6.50 25.29 10.41
CA MET A 72 -5.92 25.83 11.64
C MET A 72 -4.51 25.27 11.88
N LEU A 73 -4.30 23.96 11.71
CA LEU A 73 -2.98 23.34 11.83
C LEU A 73 -1.97 23.94 10.82
N LYS A 74 -2.38 24.23 9.60
CA LYS A 74 -1.49 24.86 8.62
C LYS A 74 -1.11 26.29 9.02
N LYS A 75 -2.00 27.07 9.65
CA LYS A 75 -1.69 28.40 10.18
C LYS A 75 -0.72 28.33 11.35
N GLU A 76 -0.88 27.33 12.23
CA GLU A 76 -0.01 27.12 13.39
C GLU A 76 1.37 26.56 12.99
N TYR A 77 1.41 25.65 11.98
CA TYR A 77 2.62 24.96 11.53
C TYR A 77 2.91 25.26 10.06
N SER A 78 3.62 26.37 9.81
CA SER A 78 3.93 26.89 8.46
C SER A 78 4.66 25.88 7.57
N PHE A 79 5.50 25.00 8.13
CA PHE A 79 6.21 23.96 7.35
C PHE A 79 5.27 22.99 6.60
N LEU A 80 4.00 22.94 6.97
CA LEU A 80 3.01 22.11 6.25
C LEU A 80 2.69 22.64 4.84
N TYR A 81 2.99 23.92 4.57
CA TYR A 81 2.84 24.47 3.22
C TYR A 81 3.93 23.99 2.25
N ASP A 82 5.10 23.57 2.76
CA ASP A 82 6.18 23.02 1.93
C ASP A 82 5.84 21.63 1.36
N GLY A 83 4.97 20.90 2.04
CA GLY A 83 4.51 19.58 1.63
C GLY A 83 3.40 19.61 0.57
N GLU A 84 3.08 18.42 0.03
CA GLU A 84 2.00 18.21 -0.93
C GLU A 84 0.63 18.32 -0.22
N SER A 85 -0.13 19.36 -0.56
CA SER A 85 -1.40 19.69 0.10
C SER A 85 -2.46 18.59 -0.01
N SER A 86 -2.55 17.94 -1.18
CA SER A 86 -3.54 16.86 -1.38
C SER A 86 -3.24 15.66 -0.49
N SER A 87 -1.98 15.43 -0.14
CA SER A 87 -1.60 14.35 0.78
C SER A 87 -2.08 14.60 2.21
N LEU A 88 -2.06 15.85 2.67
CA LEU A 88 -2.54 16.22 3.99
C LEU A 88 -4.07 16.08 4.08
N GLN A 89 -4.79 16.51 3.04
CA GLN A 89 -6.23 16.33 2.93
C GLN A 89 -6.60 14.84 2.88
N GLN A 90 -5.78 14.01 2.23
CA GLN A 90 -6.02 12.57 2.16
C GLN A 90 -5.86 11.89 3.53
N GLU A 91 -4.90 12.33 4.36
CA GLU A 91 -4.78 11.84 5.74
C GLU A 91 -6.00 12.20 6.60
N SER A 92 -6.58 13.39 6.39
CA SER A 92 -7.86 13.78 7.00
C SER A 92 -8.99 12.83 6.59
N ARG A 93 -9.16 12.57 5.29
CA ARG A 93 -10.17 11.62 4.78
C ARG A 93 -9.98 10.19 5.30
N ASP A 94 -8.73 9.73 5.34
CA ASP A 94 -8.40 8.38 5.84
C ASP A 94 -8.64 8.25 7.36
N LEU A 95 -8.45 9.34 8.12
CA LEU A 95 -8.78 9.37 9.54
C LEU A 95 -10.29 9.31 9.77
N ILE A 96 -11.08 10.09 9.02
CA ILE A 96 -12.55 10.05 9.06
C ILE A 96 -13.06 8.63 8.73
N LYS A 97 -12.51 7.99 7.68
CA LYS A 97 -12.86 6.60 7.35
C LYS A 97 -12.53 5.65 8.50
N SER A 98 -11.41 5.87 9.20
CA SER A 98 -11.04 5.06 10.37
C SER A 98 -12.05 5.22 11.51
N PHE A 99 -12.50 6.44 11.80
CA PHE A 99 -13.55 6.70 12.79
C PHE A 99 -14.90 6.08 12.38
N LYS A 100 -15.30 6.23 11.11
CA LYS A 100 -16.54 5.62 10.61
C LYS A 100 -16.53 4.09 10.77
N ARG A 101 -15.40 3.43 10.53
CA ARG A 101 -15.26 1.99 10.73
C ARG A 101 -15.31 1.60 12.22
N PHE A 102 -14.72 2.42 13.09
CA PHE A 102 -14.79 2.23 14.53
C PHE A 102 -16.23 2.35 15.03
N PHE A 103 -16.95 3.41 14.66
CA PHE A 103 -18.35 3.59 15.05
C PHE A 103 -19.30 2.51 14.52
N LYS A 104 -18.92 1.83 13.43
CA LYS A 104 -19.65 0.65 12.91
C LYS A 104 -19.23 -0.68 13.56
N GLY A 105 -18.34 -0.69 14.54
CA GLY A 105 -17.82 -1.91 15.17
C GLY A 105 -16.88 -2.75 14.29
N ILE A 106 -16.52 -2.27 13.08
CA ILE A 106 -15.71 -3.02 12.12
C ILE A 106 -14.22 -3.01 12.50
N SER A 107 -13.76 -2.00 13.22
CA SER A 107 -12.35 -1.86 13.62
C SER A 107 -12.20 -1.19 14.97
N GLY A 108 -11.06 -1.41 15.63
CA GLY A 108 -10.72 -0.70 16.87
C GLY A 108 -10.53 0.80 16.66
N TYR A 109 -10.43 1.53 17.79
CA TYR A 109 -10.22 2.97 17.79
C TYR A 109 -8.98 3.40 16.99
N PRO A 110 -9.02 4.52 16.23
CA PRO A 110 -7.88 4.99 15.46
C PRO A 110 -6.64 5.23 16.33
N LYS A 111 -5.48 4.69 15.91
CA LYS A 111 -4.22 4.81 16.66
C LYS A 111 -3.29 5.84 16.02
N TYR A 112 -2.41 6.43 16.84
CA TYR A 112 -1.33 7.30 16.37
C TYR A 112 -0.36 6.55 15.45
N LYS A 113 0.08 7.21 14.38
CA LYS A 113 1.12 6.67 13.47
C LYS A 113 2.51 6.96 14.04
N SER A 114 3.37 5.95 14.07
CA SER A 114 4.76 6.06 14.51
C SER A 114 5.74 6.03 13.32
N LYS A 115 6.88 6.73 13.44
CA LYS A 115 8.02 6.61 12.50
C LYS A 115 8.59 5.18 12.44
N ARG A 116 8.39 4.38 13.50
CA ARG A 116 8.83 2.98 13.59
C ARG A 116 7.90 2.03 12.84
N HIS A 117 6.71 2.48 12.44
CA HIS A 117 5.75 1.63 11.73
C HIS A 117 6.32 1.23 10.35
N LYS A 118 6.15 -0.05 9.98
CA LYS A 118 6.70 -0.61 8.72
C LYS A 118 6.13 0.04 7.45
N LYS A 119 4.88 0.51 7.51
CA LYS A 119 4.20 1.16 6.37
C LYS A 119 4.39 2.67 6.46
N GLN A 120 5.35 3.21 5.72
CA GLN A 120 5.61 4.65 5.60
C GLN A 120 5.27 5.10 4.18
N GLY A 121 4.37 6.05 4.05
CA GLY A 121 3.95 6.56 2.75
C GLY A 121 2.95 7.70 2.87
N PHE A 122 2.66 8.36 1.77
CA PHE A 122 1.63 9.38 1.61
C PHE A 122 0.97 9.24 0.25
N ARG A 123 -0.24 9.76 0.10
CA ARG A 123 -1.03 9.66 -1.13
C ARG A 123 -1.23 11.04 -1.74
N ILE A 124 -1.04 11.14 -3.03
CA ILE A 124 -1.29 12.34 -3.84
C ILE A 124 -2.53 12.07 -4.68
N GLN A 125 -3.51 12.97 -4.62
CA GLN A 125 -4.68 12.93 -5.50
C GLN A 125 -4.29 13.48 -6.88
N ASN A 126 -4.76 12.84 -7.93
CA ASN A 126 -4.55 13.35 -9.28
C ASN A 126 -5.62 14.41 -9.62
N ASN A 127 -5.17 15.64 -9.78
CA ASN A 127 -5.96 16.76 -10.29
C ASN A 127 -5.35 17.21 -11.64
N ASN A 128 -5.12 16.25 -12.55
CA ASN A 128 -4.44 16.44 -13.85
C ASN A 128 -2.97 16.91 -13.73
N ASN A 129 -2.36 16.76 -12.56
CA ASN A 129 -1.00 17.21 -12.26
C ASN A 129 0.00 16.06 -12.14
N ILE A 130 -0.42 14.82 -12.33
CA ILE A 130 0.45 13.63 -12.42
C ILE A 130 0.64 13.30 -13.90
N LYS A 131 1.90 13.37 -14.37
CA LYS A 131 2.22 13.06 -15.78
C LYS A 131 3.18 11.88 -15.82
N ILE A 132 2.93 10.94 -16.73
CA ILE A 132 3.79 9.79 -16.97
C ILE A 132 4.33 9.89 -18.39
N ASN A 133 5.65 9.86 -18.53
CA ASN A 133 6.31 9.89 -19.82
C ASN A 133 7.44 8.85 -19.85
N LYS A 134 7.40 7.92 -20.81
CA LYS A 134 8.35 6.82 -21.01
C LYS A 134 8.84 6.17 -19.72
N ASN A 135 9.90 6.69 -19.09
CA ASN A 135 10.51 6.20 -17.85
C ASN A 135 10.57 7.26 -16.74
N ILE A 136 9.82 8.36 -16.89
CA ILE A 136 9.79 9.49 -15.97
C ILE A 136 8.35 9.71 -15.52
N ILE A 137 8.18 9.91 -14.22
CA ILE A 137 6.94 10.34 -13.61
C ILE A 137 7.15 11.75 -13.10
N VAL A 138 6.23 12.65 -13.41
CA VAL A 138 6.20 14.01 -12.85
C VAL A 138 5.15 14.05 -11.77
N LEU A 139 5.56 14.36 -10.55
CA LEU A 139 4.69 14.45 -9.39
C LEU A 139 4.70 15.89 -8.84
N PRO A 140 3.55 16.40 -8.35
CA PRO A 140 3.50 17.71 -7.73
C PRO A 140 4.51 17.83 -6.59
N LYS A 141 5.20 18.96 -6.51
CA LYS A 141 6.24 19.26 -5.53
C LYS A 141 7.45 18.34 -5.47
N LEU A 142 7.36 17.13 -6.05
CA LEU A 142 8.48 16.16 -6.12
C LEU A 142 9.26 16.29 -7.44
N GLY A 143 8.64 16.84 -8.50
CA GLY A 143 9.27 16.99 -9.81
C GLY A 143 9.37 15.67 -10.60
N LYS A 144 10.40 15.58 -11.45
CA LYS A 144 10.62 14.46 -12.38
C LYS A 144 11.39 13.33 -11.71
N ILE A 145 10.80 12.14 -11.60
CA ILE A 145 11.40 10.96 -10.95
C ILE A 145 11.50 9.83 -11.97
N HIS A 146 12.66 9.21 -12.11
CA HIS A 146 12.83 7.99 -12.91
C HIS A 146 12.14 6.81 -12.23
N TYR A 147 11.48 5.96 -13.03
CA TYR A 147 10.86 4.72 -12.56
C TYR A 147 11.19 3.53 -13.44
N ARG A 148 11.02 2.33 -12.90
CA ARG A 148 11.06 1.06 -13.63
C ARG A 148 9.84 0.21 -13.27
N THR A 149 9.29 -0.43 -14.30
CA THR A 149 8.18 -1.38 -14.18
C THR A 149 8.23 -2.36 -15.36
N SER A 150 7.34 -3.35 -15.39
CA SER A 150 7.18 -4.26 -16.52
C SER A 150 6.60 -3.54 -17.75
N PRO A 151 6.82 -4.06 -18.98
CA PRO A 151 6.19 -3.49 -20.20
C PRO A 151 4.67 -3.41 -20.08
N HIS A 152 4.01 -4.46 -19.59
CA HIS A 152 2.56 -4.49 -19.36
C HIS A 152 2.08 -3.36 -18.42
N ASN A 153 2.73 -3.18 -17.27
CA ASN A 153 2.38 -2.12 -16.34
C ASN A 153 2.62 -0.72 -16.94
N LYS A 154 3.62 -0.60 -17.82
CA LYS A 154 3.89 0.67 -18.51
C LYS A 154 2.77 1.02 -19.48
N MET A 155 2.29 0.06 -20.25
CA MET A 155 1.13 0.20 -21.15
C MET A 155 -0.11 0.60 -20.36
N LEU A 156 -0.44 -0.13 -19.30
CA LEU A 156 -1.58 0.19 -18.42
C LEU A 156 -1.53 1.62 -17.87
N LEU A 157 -0.33 2.10 -17.45
CA LEU A 157 -0.19 3.45 -16.93
C LEU A 157 -0.34 4.54 -18.00
N GLN A 158 -0.09 4.24 -19.26
CA GLN A 158 -0.22 5.17 -20.37
C GLN A 158 -1.67 5.28 -20.89
N GLU A 159 -2.40 4.16 -20.85
CA GLU A 159 -3.73 4.04 -21.43
C GLU A 159 -4.86 4.27 -20.43
N SER A 160 -4.58 4.07 -19.13
CA SER A 160 -5.60 4.15 -18.09
C SER A 160 -5.68 5.52 -17.43
N LYS A 161 -6.86 5.85 -16.93
CA LYS A 161 -7.08 7.05 -16.12
C LYS A 161 -6.49 6.86 -14.73
N ILE A 162 -5.58 7.78 -14.34
CA ILE A 162 -4.95 7.77 -13.02
C ILE A 162 -5.81 8.55 -12.03
N ASN A 163 -6.30 7.89 -10.98
CA ASN A 163 -7.08 8.52 -9.92
C ASN A 163 -6.18 9.14 -8.83
N ASN A 164 -5.20 8.40 -8.36
CA ASN A 164 -4.25 8.87 -7.35
C ASN A 164 -2.95 8.04 -7.38
N VAL A 165 -1.92 8.53 -6.70
CA VAL A 165 -0.68 7.81 -6.50
C VAL A 165 -0.30 7.77 -5.02
N THR A 166 0.10 6.60 -4.52
CA THR A 166 0.64 6.44 -3.17
C THR A 166 2.14 6.22 -3.26
N ILE A 167 2.92 7.14 -2.68
CA ILE A 167 4.37 6.99 -2.55
C ILE A 167 4.65 6.26 -1.25
N LYS A 168 5.44 5.19 -1.30
CA LYS A 168 5.83 4.41 -0.11
C LYS A 168 7.30 4.06 -0.10
N ILE A 169 7.82 3.84 1.11
CA ILE A 169 9.17 3.31 1.34
C ILE A 169 9.04 1.88 1.87
N LYS A 170 9.70 0.93 1.19
CA LYS A 170 9.78 -0.47 1.59
C LYS A 170 11.23 -0.94 1.48
N HIS A 171 11.81 -1.43 2.58
CA HIS A 171 13.21 -1.90 2.63
C HIS A 171 14.23 -0.88 2.07
N GLN A 172 14.06 0.40 2.40
CA GLN A 172 14.87 1.53 1.91
C GLN A 172 14.83 1.76 0.38
N HIS A 173 13.84 1.19 -0.30
CA HIS A 173 13.51 1.48 -1.69
C HIS A 173 12.20 2.27 -1.77
N TYR A 174 12.09 3.07 -2.82
CA TYR A 174 10.94 3.94 -3.07
C TYR A 174 10.05 3.32 -4.13
N TYR A 175 8.75 3.37 -3.90
CA TYR A 175 7.74 2.83 -4.80
C TYR A 175 6.60 3.83 -4.96
N ALA A 176 6.01 3.88 -6.14
CA ALA A 176 4.72 4.52 -6.38
C ALA A 176 3.69 3.43 -6.70
N ILE A 177 2.52 3.52 -6.07
CA ILE A 177 1.37 2.70 -6.41
C ILE A 177 0.34 3.64 -7.04
N PHE A 178 0.10 3.46 -8.32
CA PHE A 178 -0.94 4.17 -9.06
C PHE A 178 -2.26 3.43 -8.90
N ASN A 179 -3.30 4.13 -8.46
CA ASN A 179 -4.66 3.65 -8.59
C ASN A 179 -5.17 4.12 -9.94
N ILE A 180 -5.32 3.20 -10.85
CA ILE A 180 -5.80 3.44 -12.21
C ILE A 180 -7.21 2.87 -12.38
N GLU A 181 -7.97 3.51 -13.25
CA GLU A 181 -9.25 3.02 -13.75
C GLU A 181 -9.01 2.48 -15.15
N THR A 182 -9.24 1.19 -15.34
CA THR A 182 -8.99 0.48 -16.60
C THR A 182 -10.15 -0.42 -16.93
N GLU A 183 -10.34 -0.68 -18.20
CA GLU A 183 -11.28 -1.66 -18.72
C GLU A 183 -10.65 -3.05 -18.64
N ILE A 184 -11.46 -4.03 -18.32
CA ILE A 184 -11.09 -5.43 -18.40
C ILE A 184 -12.13 -6.16 -19.26
N GLU A 185 -11.63 -7.03 -20.11
CA GLU A 185 -12.46 -8.03 -20.80
C GLU A 185 -12.75 -9.17 -19.82
N GLU A 186 -13.98 -9.62 -19.78
CA GLU A 186 -14.32 -10.84 -19.05
C GLU A 186 -13.72 -12.04 -19.79
N PHE A 187 -13.25 -13.03 -19.05
CA PHE A 187 -12.81 -14.29 -19.64
C PHE A 187 -14.03 -15.06 -20.18
N ASP A 188 -13.84 -15.75 -21.28
CA ASP A 188 -14.85 -16.70 -21.78
C ASP A 188 -15.16 -17.72 -20.66
N LYS A 189 -16.45 -17.96 -20.43
CA LYS A 189 -16.89 -18.88 -19.38
C LYS A 189 -16.56 -20.31 -19.76
N ALA A 190 -15.81 -21.00 -18.91
CA ALA A 190 -15.48 -22.40 -19.06
C ALA A 190 -16.59 -23.34 -18.55
N TYR A 191 -17.53 -22.81 -17.74
CA TYR A 191 -18.62 -23.54 -17.07
C TYR A 191 -18.12 -24.69 -16.19
N ASP A 192 -16.86 -24.68 -15.80
CA ASP A 192 -16.22 -25.70 -15.00
C ASP A 192 -16.10 -25.29 -13.53
N THR A 193 -16.21 -26.28 -12.66
CA THR A 193 -16.09 -26.11 -11.22
C THR A 193 -14.83 -26.82 -10.70
N VAL A 194 -14.08 -26.19 -9.79
CA VAL A 194 -12.92 -26.79 -9.14
C VAL A 194 -12.96 -26.60 -7.63
N GLY A 195 -12.72 -27.67 -6.90
CA GLY A 195 -12.40 -27.64 -5.47
C GLY A 195 -10.89 -27.47 -5.27
N ILE A 196 -10.47 -26.63 -4.32
CA ILE A 196 -9.06 -26.39 -4.00
C ILE A 196 -8.83 -26.63 -2.51
N ASP A 197 -7.99 -27.59 -2.19
CA ASP A 197 -7.44 -27.81 -0.86
C ASP A 197 -6.05 -27.18 -0.75
N LEU A 198 -5.83 -26.32 0.27
CA LEU A 198 -4.56 -25.63 0.53
C LEU A 198 -3.77 -26.38 1.60
N GLY A 199 -2.54 -26.77 1.27
CA GLY A 199 -1.67 -27.52 2.17
C GLY A 199 -0.31 -26.88 2.44
N ILE A 200 0.40 -27.42 3.43
CA ILE A 200 1.75 -26.97 3.81
C ILE A 200 2.82 -27.63 2.93
N ARG A 201 2.71 -28.91 2.65
CA ARG A 201 3.69 -29.66 1.81
C ARG A 201 3.43 -29.42 0.31
N THR A 202 2.19 -29.55 -0.09
CA THR A 202 1.69 -29.20 -1.42
C THR A 202 0.94 -27.89 -1.29
N LEU A 203 1.24 -26.90 -2.14
CA LEU A 203 0.62 -25.57 -2.04
C LEU A 203 -0.89 -25.65 -2.23
N ALA A 204 -1.32 -26.40 -3.25
CA ALA A 204 -2.73 -26.66 -3.52
C ALA A 204 -2.92 -28.03 -4.19
N THR A 205 -4.03 -28.68 -3.87
CA THR A 205 -4.51 -29.86 -4.57
C THR A 205 -5.89 -29.54 -5.14
N LEU A 206 -6.07 -29.72 -6.45
CA LEU A 206 -7.33 -29.46 -7.13
C LEU A 206 -8.18 -30.74 -7.18
N SER A 207 -9.49 -30.60 -7.23
CA SER A 207 -10.44 -31.74 -7.29
C SER A 207 -10.25 -32.65 -8.52
N ASN A 208 -9.63 -32.14 -9.59
CA ASN A 208 -9.25 -32.92 -10.77
C ASN A 208 -7.96 -33.73 -10.60
N GLY A 209 -7.36 -33.75 -9.39
CA GLY A 209 -6.12 -34.46 -9.08
C GLY A 209 -4.84 -33.68 -9.33
N LEU A 210 -4.89 -32.46 -9.91
CA LEU A 210 -3.71 -31.64 -10.13
C LEU A 210 -3.13 -31.18 -8.79
N LYS A 211 -1.85 -31.48 -8.57
CA LYS A 211 -1.10 -31.06 -7.39
C LYS A 211 -0.11 -29.94 -7.73
N ILE A 212 -0.22 -28.82 -7.04
CA ILE A 212 0.66 -27.67 -7.22
C ILE A 212 1.66 -27.67 -6.07
N ALA A 213 2.93 -27.90 -6.38
CA ALA A 213 4.00 -27.94 -5.39
C ALA A 213 4.30 -26.56 -4.81
N ASN A 214 4.75 -26.53 -3.55
CA ASN A 214 5.29 -25.33 -2.94
C ASN A 214 6.58 -24.88 -3.65
N LEU A 215 6.75 -23.58 -3.74
CA LEU A 215 7.94 -22.99 -4.32
C LEU A 215 9.12 -23.07 -3.35
N ASP A 216 10.22 -23.67 -3.78
CA ASP A 216 11.47 -23.69 -2.99
C ASP A 216 12.03 -22.27 -2.84
N THR A 217 12.06 -21.78 -1.62
CA THR A 217 12.66 -20.50 -1.21
C THR A 217 13.87 -20.67 -0.30
N THR A 218 14.34 -21.89 -0.11
CA THR A 218 15.49 -22.22 0.77
C THR A 218 16.73 -21.37 0.51
N PRO A 219 17.15 -21.11 -0.75
CA PRO A 219 18.31 -20.27 -1.00
C PRO A 219 18.14 -18.82 -0.52
N GLU A 220 16.94 -18.26 -0.71
CA GLU A 220 16.60 -16.93 -0.23
C GLU A 220 16.54 -16.89 1.31
N ASP A 221 15.94 -17.90 1.94
CA ASP A 221 15.83 -18.02 3.41
C ASP A 221 17.18 -18.12 4.10
N GLN A 222 18.10 -18.91 3.57
CA GLN A 222 19.47 -19.01 4.05
C GLN A 222 20.19 -17.65 4.00
N LYS A 223 20.04 -16.89 2.90
CA LYS A 223 20.62 -15.55 2.78
C LYS A 223 19.96 -14.57 3.78
N ILE A 224 18.64 -14.61 3.92
CA ILE A 224 17.90 -13.79 4.89
C ILE A 224 18.39 -14.08 6.31
N LYS A 225 18.46 -15.36 6.73
CA LYS A 225 18.97 -15.78 8.03
C LYS A 225 20.40 -15.29 8.28
N LYS A 226 21.30 -15.45 7.28
CA LYS A 226 22.69 -14.94 7.34
C LYS A 226 22.75 -13.44 7.57
N TYR A 227 21.92 -12.64 6.87
CA TYR A 227 21.92 -11.19 7.02
C TYR A 227 21.27 -10.71 8.31
N TYR A 228 20.25 -11.41 8.84
CA TYR A 228 19.75 -11.16 10.20
C TYR A 228 20.84 -11.36 11.26
N HIS A 229 21.59 -12.46 11.20
CA HIS A 229 22.71 -12.70 12.11
C HIS A 229 23.82 -11.64 11.99
N ARG A 230 24.14 -11.18 10.76
CA ARG A 230 25.07 -10.08 10.55
C ARG A 230 24.57 -8.75 11.11
N LEU A 231 23.26 -8.52 11.04
CA LEU A 231 22.63 -7.29 11.52
C LEU A 231 22.64 -7.21 13.05
N SER A 232 22.40 -8.33 13.75
CA SER A 232 22.41 -8.39 15.22
C SER A 232 23.76 -8.03 15.84
N LYS A 233 24.87 -8.29 15.12
CA LYS A 233 26.24 -7.95 15.55
C LYS A 233 26.64 -6.49 15.30
N LYS A 234 25.76 -5.63 14.80
CA LYS A 234 26.09 -4.26 14.41
C LYS A 234 25.44 -3.23 15.32
N LYS A 235 26.18 -2.16 15.62
CA LYS A 235 25.64 -1.02 16.37
C LYS A 235 24.42 -0.46 15.63
N TYR A 236 23.31 -0.40 16.34
CA TYR A 236 22.03 0.09 15.81
C TYR A 236 22.18 1.47 15.17
N ARG A 237 21.61 1.67 13.99
CA ARG A 237 21.66 2.90 13.18
C ARG A 237 23.05 3.32 12.68
N SER A 238 24.11 2.54 12.88
CA SER A 238 25.41 2.83 12.24
C SER A 238 25.31 2.71 10.71
N ASN A 239 26.28 3.32 9.98
CA ASN A 239 26.34 3.19 8.53
C ASN A 239 26.47 1.73 8.08
N ARG A 240 27.23 0.91 8.83
CA ARG A 240 27.36 -0.53 8.56
C ARG A 240 26.06 -1.28 8.82
N TYR A 241 25.30 -0.91 9.87
CA TYR A 241 23.94 -1.44 10.13
C TYR A 241 23.01 -1.13 8.97
N ASN A 242 22.94 0.14 8.52
CA ASN A 242 22.05 0.59 7.45
C ASN A 242 22.38 -0.07 6.10
N LYS A 243 23.67 -0.25 5.78
CA LYS A 243 24.11 -0.99 4.56
C LYS A 243 23.65 -2.46 4.62
N THR A 244 23.79 -3.11 5.79
CA THR A 244 23.35 -4.50 5.97
C THR A 244 21.84 -4.63 5.90
N LEU A 245 21.09 -3.72 6.52
CA LEU A 245 19.64 -3.66 6.48
C LEU A 245 19.13 -3.50 5.04
N LYS A 246 19.78 -2.68 4.25
CA LYS A 246 19.45 -2.53 2.81
C LYS A 246 19.66 -3.82 2.02
N THR A 247 20.74 -4.55 2.30
CA THR A 247 21.02 -5.84 1.63
C THR A 247 20.04 -6.93 2.09
N LEU A 248 19.72 -6.99 3.38
CA LEU A 248 18.67 -7.85 3.92
C LEU A 248 17.33 -7.58 3.21
N GLY A 249 16.95 -6.30 3.09
CA GLY A 249 15.73 -5.88 2.39
C GLY A 249 15.68 -6.33 0.93
N LYS A 250 16.82 -6.36 0.23
CA LYS A 250 16.89 -6.89 -1.15
C LYS A 250 16.54 -8.38 -1.20
N TRP A 251 17.07 -9.19 -0.27
CA TRP A 251 16.79 -10.62 -0.22
C TRP A 251 15.34 -10.93 0.14
N ILE A 252 14.78 -10.21 1.13
CA ILE A 252 13.36 -10.30 1.47
C ILE A 252 12.49 -9.94 0.27
N THR A 253 12.82 -8.86 -0.44
CA THR A 253 12.07 -8.45 -1.63
C THR A 253 12.20 -9.49 -2.76
N LYS A 254 13.39 -10.08 -2.97
CA LYS A 254 13.61 -11.12 -3.97
C LYS A 254 12.74 -12.34 -3.68
N LYS A 255 12.73 -12.84 -2.44
CA LYS A 255 11.86 -13.95 -2.00
C LYS A 255 10.38 -13.62 -2.26
N GLN A 256 9.93 -12.43 -1.83
CA GLN A 256 8.55 -12.01 -1.99
C GLN A 256 8.14 -11.93 -3.47
N ASN A 257 9.00 -11.39 -4.33
CA ASN A 257 8.72 -11.29 -5.77
C ASN A 257 8.63 -12.68 -6.41
N LYS A 258 9.53 -13.62 -6.03
CA LYS A 258 9.52 -15.00 -6.51
C LYS A 258 8.20 -15.70 -6.14
N LEU A 259 7.75 -15.57 -4.89
CA LEU A 259 6.47 -16.11 -4.42
C LEU A 259 5.28 -15.46 -5.13
N ASN A 260 5.27 -14.13 -5.22
CA ASN A 260 4.16 -13.41 -5.87
C ASN A 260 4.04 -13.78 -7.35
N ASP A 261 5.16 -13.90 -8.08
CA ASP A 261 5.15 -14.32 -9.49
C ASP A 261 4.54 -15.72 -9.65
N ALA A 262 4.98 -16.67 -8.82
CA ALA A 262 4.42 -18.02 -8.83
C ALA A 262 2.92 -18.04 -8.51
N TYR A 263 2.51 -17.34 -7.45
CA TYR A 263 1.09 -17.26 -7.07
C TYR A 263 0.23 -16.60 -8.16
N HIS A 264 0.71 -15.52 -8.77
CA HIS A 264 -0.04 -14.91 -9.87
C HIS A 264 -0.19 -15.82 -11.08
N LYS A 265 0.84 -16.63 -11.41
CA LYS A 265 0.76 -17.62 -12.49
C LYS A 265 -0.27 -18.71 -12.18
N ILE A 266 -0.25 -19.23 -10.94
CA ILE A 266 -1.20 -20.25 -10.47
C ILE A 266 -2.64 -19.70 -10.47
N ILE A 267 -2.84 -18.52 -9.88
CA ILE A 267 -4.16 -17.89 -9.83
C ILE A 267 -4.69 -17.61 -11.25
N ASN A 268 -3.83 -17.11 -12.13
CA ASN A 268 -4.22 -16.83 -13.52
C ASN A 268 -4.60 -18.13 -14.28
N TYR A 269 -3.89 -19.23 -14.03
CA TYR A 269 -4.24 -20.53 -14.57
C TYR A 269 -5.63 -20.99 -14.07
N ILE A 270 -5.87 -20.90 -12.75
CA ILE A 270 -7.14 -21.34 -12.14
C ILE A 270 -8.30 -20.49 -12.66
N VAL A 271 -8.18 -19.16 -12.63
CA VAL A 271 -9.25 -18.24 -13.03
C VAL A 271 -9.59 -18.33 -14.55
N LYS A 272 -8.61 -18.73 -15.38
CA LYS A 272 -8.87 -18.92 -16.82
C LYS A 272 -9.57 -20.22 -17.16
N ASN A 273 -9.42 -21.25 -16.31
CA ASN A 273 -9.94 -22.58 -16.62
C ASN A 273 -11.21 -22.94 -15.84
N TYR A 274 -11.57 -22.16 -14.80
CA TYR A 274 -12.69 -22.50 -13.93
C TYR A 274 -13.50 -21.25 -13.58
N ASP A 275 -14.83 -21.34 -13.71
CA ASP A 275 -15.75 -20.26 -13.35
C ASP A 275 -16.17 -20.31 -11.89
N ILE A 276 -16.26 -21.52 -11.32
CA ILE A 276 -16.63 -21.75 -9.92
C ILE A 276 -15.45 -22.36 -9.18
N ILE A 277 -14.96 -21.62 -8.18
CA ILE A 277 -13.83 -22.05 -7.35
C ILE A 277 -14.32 -22.24 -5.92
N CYS A 278 -14.30 -23.48 -5.43
CA CYS A 278 -14.67 -23.84 -4.07
C CYS A 278 -13.40 -24.01 -3.23
N MET A 279 -13.34 -23.31 -2.10
CA MET A 279 -12.21 -23.39 -1.16
C MET A 279 -12.72 -23.56 0.27
N GLU A 280 -11.95 -24.25 1.11
CA GLU A 280 -12.23 -24.33 2.54
C GLU A 280 -11.95 -22.98 3.22
N ASP A 281 -12.82 -22.56 4.13
CA ASP A 281 -12.61 -21.39 4.99
C ASP A 281 -11.72 -21.74 6.19
N LEU A 282 -10.41 -21.62 5.98
CA LEU A 282 -9.40 -21.97 6.98
C LEU A 282 -9.16 -20.80 7.97
N ASP A 283 -9.51 -21.00 9.25
CA ASP A 283 -9.10 -20.10 10.32
C ASP A 283 -7.65 -20.37 10.75
N ILE A 284 -6.70 -19.77 10.01
CA ILE A 284 -5.25 -19.94 10.21
C ILE A 284 -4.79 -19.59 11.65
N LYS A 285 -5.56 -18.79 12.40
CA LYS A 285 -5.19 -18.39 13.76
C LYS A 285 -5.44 -19.47 14.81
N LYS A 286 -6.29 -20.45 14.51
CA LYS A 286 -6.58 -21.58 15.43
C LYS A 286 -5.67 -22.78 15.21
N ASN A 287 -4.90 -22.80 14.11
CA ASN A 287 -4.09 -23.94 13.69
C ASN A 287 -2.57 -23.71 13.80
N VAL A 288 -2.12 -22.66 14.53
CA VAL A 288 -0.70 -22.36 14.81
C VAL A 288 -0.44 -22.37 16.31
#